data_b013b6a9597e9e712ab773ac56675ae7
#
_entry.id   b013b6a9597e9e712ab773ac56675ae7
#
_cell.length_a   1.000
_cell.length_b   1.000
_cell.length_c   1.000
_cell.angle_alpha   90.00
_cell.angle_beta   90.00
_cell.angle_gamma   90.00
#
_symmetry.space_group_name_H-M   'P 1'
#
loop_
_entity.id
_entity.type
_entity.pdbx_description
1 polymer ?
#
loop_
_entity_poly.entity_id
_entity_poly.type
_entity_poly.pdbx_seq_one_letter_code
_entity_poly.pdbx_strand_id
1 'polypeptide(L)'
;MTSRRQRRALVVGGALLLAGAAVALVLNAFRSNLVFFVTPTQLARGEVRGHDALRVGGLVQAGSVQRDAGSLQVRFVLTDQAHDVPVRYAGVLPDLFAAGKGAIAQGRLDADGTLVATEVLAKHDENYLPPEVHDALKQAQAQAQAPDAPTTGATR
;
A
#
# COMPACT_ATOMS: atom_id res chain seq x y z
N MET A 1 17.16 52.72 -27.71
CA MET A 1 18.38 51.89 -27.75
C MET A 1 18.69 51.39 -26.35
N THR A 2 18.42 50.15 -26.05
CA THR A 2 18.71 49.55 -24.72
C THR A 2 20.22 49.34 -24.59
N SER A 3 20.82 49.89 -23.51
CA SER A 3 22.23 49.77 -23.22
C SER A 3 22.64 48.27 -23.12
N ARG A 4 23.88 47.94 -23.44
CA ARG A 4 24.41 46.55 -23.32
C ARG A 4 24.21 46.00 -21.90
N ARG A 5 24.22 46.83 -20.86
CA ARG A 5 23.97 46.49 -19.46
C ARG A 5 22.49 46.11 -19.25
N GLN A 6 21.54 46.86 -19.81
CA GLN A 6 20.10 46.59 -19.69
C GLN A 6 19.74 45.27 -20.40
N ARG A 7 20.32 45.02 -21.57
CA ARG A 7 20.11 43.73 -22.28
C ARG A 7 20.64 42.52 -21.50
N ARG A 8 21.81 42.66 -20.86
CA ARG A 8 22.35 41.61 -19.99
C ARG A 8 21.47 41.38 -18.76
N ALA A 9 21.00 42.45 -18.12
CA ALA A 9 20.10 42.39 -16.97
C ALA A 9 18.77 41.70 -17.35
N LEU A 10 18.19 41.99 -18.51
CA LEU A 10 16.98 41.35 -19.00
C LEU A 10 17.20 39.83 -19.29
N VAL A 11 18.33 39.49 -19.87
CA VAL A 11 18.65 38.05 -20.13
C VAL A 11 18.87 37.31 -18.84
N VAL A 12 19.61 37.86 -17.88
CA VAL A 12 19.81 37.23 -16.57
C VAL A 12 18.50 37.15 -15.78
N GLY A 13 17.68 38.19 -15.78
CA GLY A 13 16.36 38.19 -15.15
C GLY A 13 15.42 37.13 -15.78
N GLY A 14 15.41 37.06 -17.11
CA GLY A 14 14.64 36.05 -17.83
C GLY A 14 15.11 34.61 -17.51
N ALA A 15 16.42 34.38 -17.46
CA ALA A 15 16.99 33.08 -17.11
C ALA A 15 16.64 32.67 -15.67
N LEU A 16 16.69 33.61 -14.73
CA LEU A 16 16.30 33.35 -13.33
C LEU A 16 14.81 33.03 -13.19
N LEU A 17 13.95 33.74 -13.92
CA LEU A 17 12.50 33.45 -13.94
C LEU A 17 12.22 32.06 -14.52
N LEU A 18 12.88 31.69 -15.63
CA LEU A 18 12.73 30.36 -16.20
C LEU A 18 13.23 29.26 -15.26
N ALA A 19 14.37 29.47 -14.61
CA ALA A 19 14.90 28.55 -13.61
C ALA A 19 13.93 28.41 -12.41
N GLY A 20 13.39 29.52 -11.92
CA GLY A 20 12.39 29.51 -10.86
C GLY A 20 11.09 28.77 -11.24
N ALA A 21 10.60 29.01 -12.46
CA ALA A 21 9.44 28.30 -12.98
C ALA A 21 9.70 26.78 -13.15
N ALA A 22 10.88 26.41 -13.62
CA ALA A 22 11.27 24.99 -13.75
C ALA A 22 11.32 24.31 -12.36
N VAL A 23 11.94 24.94 -11.37
CA VAL A 23 11.97 24.42 -10.00
C VAL A 23 10.56 24.31 -9.42
N ALA A 24 9.70 25.32 -9.62
CA ALA A 24 8.32 25.27 -9.15
C ALA A 24 7.53 24.13 -9.79
N LEU A 25 7.70 23.88 -11.09
CA LEU A 25 7.08 22.77 -11.80
C LEU A 25 7.57 21.41 -11.28
N VAL A 26 8.88 21.26 -11.06
CA VAL A 26 9.47 20.04 -10.49
C VAL A 26 8.92 19.79 -9.09
N LEU A 27 8.93 20.79 -8.22
CA LEU A 27 8.39 20.67 -6.86
C LEU A 27 6.89 20.32 -6.86
N ASN A 28 6.11 20.91 -7.77
CA ASN A 28 4.71 20.61 -7.93
C ASN A 28 4.48 19.16 -8.41
N ALA A 29 5.28 18.67 -9.37
CA ALA A 29 5.23 17.30 -9.83
C ALA A 29 5.58 16.29 -8.72
N PHE A 30 6.55 16.61 -7.86
CA PHE A 30 6.88 15.76 -6.72
C PHE A 30 5.77 15.75 -5.65
N ARG A 31 5.10 16.87 -5.40
CA ARG A 31 4.01 16.95 -4.41
C ARG A 31 2.82 16.07 -4.80
N SER A 32 2.49 15.96 -6.07
CA SER A 32 1.38 15.14 -6.56
C SER A 32 1.65 13.63 -6.54
N ASN A 33 2.92 13.19 -6.36
CA ASN A 33 3.32 11.79 -6.37
C ASN A 33 3.59 11.19 -4.98
N LEU A 34 3.49 11.97 -3.91
CA LEU A 34 3.63 11.47 -2.55
C LEU A 34 2.32 10.78 -2.12
N VAL A 35 2.25 9.47 -2.30
CA VAL A 35 1.14 8.67 -1.82
C VAL A 35 1.50 8.10 -0.45
N PHE A 36 0.76 8.49 0.57
CA PHE A 36 0.99 8.04 1.95
C PHE A 36 0.38 6.65 2.16
N PHE A 37 1.19 5.72 2.64
CA PHE A 37 0.71 4.42 3.07
C PHE A 37 0.22 4.51 4.51
N VAL A 38 -1.01 4.04 4.75
CA VAL A 38 -1.66 4.08 6.05
C VAL A 38 -2.42 2.79 6.33
N THR A 39 -2.57 2.47 7.60
CA THR A 39 -3.45 1.38 8.06
C THR A 39 -4.84 1.93 8.41
N PRO A 40 -5.88 1.07 8.47
CA PRO A 40 -7.20 1.43 8.97
C PRO A 40 -7.17 2.13 10.32
N THR A 41 -6.34 1.65 11.26
CA THR A 41 -6.17 2.29 12.58
C THR A 41 -5.61 3.71 12.49
N GLN A 42 -4.60 3.96 11.67
CA GLN A 42 -4.02 5.29 11.50
C GLN A 42 -5.02 6.27 10.88
N LEU A 43 -5.84 5.76 9.93
CA LEU A 43 -6.90 6.54 9.32
C LEU A 43 -7.99 6.91 10.34
N ALA A 44 -8.41 5.96 11.17
CA ALA A 44 -9.39 6.19 12.25
C ALA A 44 -8.91 7.22 13.28
N ARG A 45 -7.61 7.24 13.58
CA ARG A 45 -6.99 8.24 14.47
C ARG A 45 -6.86 9.63 13.85
N GLY A 46 -7.17 9.77 12.57
CA GLY A 46 -7.08 11.05 11.86
C GLY A 46 -5.65 11.55 11.62
N GLU A 47 -4.66 10.66 11.64
CA GLU A 47 -3.24 10.98 11.44
C GLU A 47 -2.95 11.51 10.03
N VAL A 48 -3.89 11.33 9.08
CA VAL A 48 -3.71 11.59 7.64
C VAL A 48 -4.77 12.51 7.06
N ARG A 49 -5.15 13.57 7.78
CA ARG A 49 -6.11 14.54 7.26
C ARG A 49 -5.48 15.46 6.22
N GLY A 50 -6.19 15.65 5.10
CA GLY A 50 -5.80 16.64 4.07
C GLY A 50 -4.88 16.12 2.96
N HIS A 51 -4.70 14.82 2.80
CA HIS A 51 -3.94 14.25 1.69
C HIS A 51 -4.86 13.86 0.53
N ASP A 52 -4.52 14.32 -0.67
CA ASP A 52 -5.30 14.09 -1.88
C ASP A 52 -5.29 12.63 -2.37
N ALA A 53 -4.27 11.85 -2.00
CA ALA A 53 -4.16 10.44 -2.35
C ALA A 53 -3.56 9.62 -1.20
N LEU A 54 -4.26 8.55 -0.84
CA LEU A 54 -3.88 7.62 0.23
C LEU A 54 -3.75 6.21 -0.33
N ARG A 55 -2.84 5.43 0.24
CA ARG A 55 -2.76 3.97 0.09
C ARG A 55 -3.14 3.33 1.40
N VAL A 56 -4.32 2.75 1.46
CA VAL A 56 -4.79 2.03 2.65
C VAL A 56 -4.48 0.54 2.46
N GLY A 57 -3.65 -0.01 3.35
CA GLY A 57 -3.31 -1.43 3.38
C GLY A 57 -4.01 -2.14 4.53
N GLY A 58 -4.56 -3.32 4.26
CA GLY A 58 -5.24 -4.14 5.25
C GLY A 58 -5.62 -5.50 4.69
N LEU A 59 -6.32 -6.29 5.49
CA LEU A 59 -6.94 -7.55 5.07
C LEU A 59 -8.32 -7.26 4.49
N VAL A 60 -8.70 -7.96 3.43
CA VAL A 60 -10.08 -7.92 2.91
C VAL A 60 -10.97 -8.68 3.88
N GLN A 61 -11.91 -7.99 4.51
CA GLN A 61 -12.83 -8.59 5.49
C GLN A 61 -13.68 -9.68 4.82
N ALA A 62 -13.81 -10.84 5.48
CA ALA A 62 -14.61 -11.94 4.99
C ALA A 62 -16.09 -11.56 4.85
N GLY A 63 -16.70 -11.87 3.72
CA GLY A 63 -18.11 -11.57 3.45
C GLY A 63 -18.42 -10.10 3.11
N SER A 64 -17.41 -9.21 3.10
CA SER A 64 -17.62 -7.79 2.79
C SER A 64 -17.64 -7.47 1.30
N VAL A 65 -17.16 -8.37 0.45
CA VAL A 65 -17.03 -8.14 -0.99
C VAL A 65 -18.40 -8.21 -1.67
N GLN A 66 -18.86 -7.08 -2.17
CA GLN A 66 -20.12 -6.94 -2.91
C GLN A 66 -19.83 -6.43 -4.32
N ARG A 67 -20.36 -7.11 -5.32
CA ARG A 67 -20.25 -6.70 -6.72
C ARG A 67 -21.64 -6.34 -7.24
N ASP A 68 -21.77 -5.16 -7.80
CA ASP A 68 -23.04 -4.75 -8.41
C ASP A 68 -23.19 -5.46 -9.75
N ALA A 69 -24.31 -6.19 -9.90
CA ALA A 69 -24.61 -6.93 -11.14
C ALA A 69 -24.72 -5.95 -12.32
N GLY A 70 -23.94 -6.21 -13.37
CA GLY A 70 -23.94 -5.37 -14.60
C GLY A 70 -23.07 -4.12 -14.55
N SER A 71 -22.32 -3.90 -13.46
CA SER A 71 -21.33 -2.82 -13.37
C SER A 71 -19.97 -3.32 -12.93
N LEU A 72 -18.91 -2.50 -13.14
CA LEU A 72 -17.58 -2.77 -12.62
C LEU A 72 -17.42 -2.28 -11.17
N GLN A 73 -18.50 -1.88 -10.52
CA GLN A 73 -18.44 -1.39 -9.15
C GLN A 73 -18.34 -2.54 -8.16
N VAL A 74 -17.33 -2.44 -7.31
CA VAL A 74 -17.09 -3.38 -6.21
C VAL A 74 -16.97 -2.59 -4.92
N ARG A 75 -17.62 -3.08 -3.88
CA ARG A 75 -17.50 -2.59 -2.50
C ARG A 75 -16.92 -3.69 -1.65
N PHE A 76 -16.01 -3.32 -0.77
CA PHE A 76 -15.41 -4.23 0.20
C PHE A 76 -14.89 -3.45 1.39
N VAL A 77 -14.49 -4.14 2.44
CA VAL A 77 -13.92 -3.53 3.64
C VAL A 77 -12.48 -3.99 3.81
N LEU A 78 -11.58 -3.03 4.04
CA LEU A 78 -10.22 -3.29 4.49
C LEU A 78 -10.16 -3.15 6.01
N THR A 79 -9.58 -4.15 6.67
CA THR A 79 -9.45 -4.19 8.13
C THR A 79 -8.01 -4.47 8.53
N ASP A 80 -7.58 -3.92 9.67
CA ASP A 80 -6.37 -4.30 10.39
C ASP A 80 -6.70 -5.04 11.70
N GLN A 81 -7.93 -5.60 11.78
CA GLN A 81 -8.52 -6.28 12.93
C GLN A 81 -8.92 -5.35 14.09
N ALA A 82 -8.46 -4.11 14.11
CA ALA A 82 -8.84 -3.11 15.10
C ALA A 82 -9.85 -2.09 14.53
N HIS A 83 -9.67 -1.70 13.27
CA HIS A 83 -10.53 -0.74 12.59
C HIS A 83 -10.81 -1.19 11.15
N ASP A 84 -11.92 -0.71 10.63
CA ASP A 84 -12.45 -1.04 9.32
C ASP A 84 -12.53 0.22 8.43
N VAL A 85 -12.17 0.07 7.15
CA VAL A 85 -12.30 1.12 6.14
C VAL A 85 -13.13 0.59 4.98
N PRO A 86 -14.35 1.11 4.75
CA PRO A 86 -15.12 0.76 3.57
C PRO A 86 -14.43 1.32 2.32
N VAL A 87 -14.36 0.49 1.28
CA VAL A 87 -13.74 0.82 0.00
C VAL A 87 -14.76 0.66 -1.12
N ARG A 88 -14.80 1.63 -2.02
CA ARG A 88 -15.55 1.60 -3.27
C ARG A 88 -14.58 1.69 -4.44
N TYR A 89 -14.63 0.73 -5.31
CA TYR A 89 -13.75 0.63 -6.48
C TYR A 89 -14.56 0.40 -7.74
N ALA A 90 -14.21 1.08 -8.82
CA ALA A 90 -14.80 0.90 -10.14
C ALA A 90 -13.71 0.40 -11.10
N GLY A 91 -13.64 -0.93 -11.28
CA GLY A 91 -12.63 -1.54 -12.12
C GLY A 91 -12.54 -3.05 -11.95
N VAL A 92 -11.59 -3.64 -12.64
CA VAL A 92 -11.29 -5.07 -12.54
C VAL A 92 -10.37 -5.32 -11.35
N LEU A 93 -10.79 -6.18 -10.44
CA LEU A 93 -9.96 -6.59 -9.30
C LEU A 93 -8.84 -7.52 -9.77
N PRO A 94 -7.66 -7.48 -9.13
CA PRO A 94 -6.58 -8.43 -9.39
C PRO A 94 -7.00 -9.88 -9.14
N ASP A 95 -6.41 -10.83 -9.86
CA ASP A 95 -6.73 -12.27 -9.73
C ASP A 95 -6.50 -12.81 -8.31
N LEU A 96 -5.53 -12.24 -7.58
CA LEU A 96 -5.20 -12.63 -6.21
C LEU A 96 -6.07 -11.94 -5.14
N PHE A 97 -7.00 -11.06 -5.55
CA PHE A 97 -7.89 -10.41 -4.63
C PHE A 97 -8.94 -11.39 -4.08
N ALA A 98 -8.85 -11.68 -2.80
CA ALA A 98 -9.77 -12.59 -2.12
C ALA A 98 -10.04 -12.13 -0.67
N ALA A 99 -11.18 -12.53 -0.13
CA ALA A 99 -11.49 -12.35 1.28
C ALA A 99 -10.43 -13.02 2.17
N GLY A 100 -10.02 -12.33 3.24
CA GLY A 100 -8.97 -12.78 4.16
C GLY A 100 -7.54 -12.56 3.66
N LYS A 101 -7.35 -12.07 2.44
CA LYS A 101 -6.03 -11.76 1.87
C LYS A 101 -5.67 -10.29 2.03
N GLY A 102 -4.36 -10.02 2.04
CA GLY A 102 -3.84 -8.66 2.08
C GLY A 102 -4.13 -7.91 0.79
N ALA A 103 -4.65 -6.69 0.91
CA ALA A 103 -4.84 -5.80 -0.23
C ALA A 103 -4.43 -4.36 0.12
N ILE A 104 -4.09 -3.60 -0.90
CA ILE A 104 -3.81 -2.17 -0.81
C ILE A 104 -4.77 -1.48 -1.78
N ALA A 105 -5.57 -0.55 -1.27
CA ALA A 105 -6.41 0.32 -2.10
C ALA A 105 -5.82 1.73 -2.11
N GLN A 106 -5.60 2.26 -3.30
CA GLN A 106 -5.17 3.65 -3.49
C GLN A 106 -6.34 4.49 -3.95
N GLY A 107 -6.56 5.62 -3.30
CA GLY A 107 -7.68 6.50 -3.64
C GLY A 107 -7.76 7.71 -2.74
N ARG A 108 -8.96 8.30 -2.68
CA ARG A 108 -9.28 9.44 -1.83
C ARG A 108 -10.36 9.07 -0.84
N LEU A 109 -10.26 9.62 0.34
CA LEU A 109 -11.29 9.46 1.36
C LEU A 109 -12.45 10.43 1.05
N ASP A 110 -13.66 9.89 1.00
CA ASP A 110 -14.89 10.67 0.88
C ASP A 110 -15.31 11.26 2.25
N ALA A 111 -16.28 12.17 2.25
CA ALA A 111 -16.75 12.84 3.45
C ALA A 111 -17.38 11.88 4.50
N ASP A 112 -17.88 10.75 4.06
CA ASP A 112 -18.49 9.69 4.88
C ASP A 112 -17.46 8.66 5.40
N GLY A 113 -16.15 8.86 5.12
CA GLY A 113 -15.08 7.94 5.53
C GLY A 113 -14.88 6.74 4.60
N THR A 114 -15.57 6.70 3.46
CA THR A 114 -15.37 5.66 2.44
C THR A 114 -14.17 6.00 1.56
N LEU A 115 -13.27 5.06 1.35
CA LEU A 115 -12.16 5.20 0.40
C LEU A 115 -12.67 4.96 -1.03
N VAL A 116 -12.70 6.01 -1.85
CA VAL A 116 -12.96 5.90 -3.28
C VAL A 116 -11.66 5.54 -3.98
N ALA A 117 -11.50 4.25 -4.26
CA ALA A 117 -10.27 3.71 -4.81
C ALA A 117 -10.20 3.92 -6.33
N THR A 118 -9.02 4.34 -6.80
CA THR A 118 -8.64 4.40 -8.21
C THR A 118 -7.84 3.19 -8.65
N GLU A 119 -7.20 2.52 -7.68
CA GLU A 119 -6.39 1.33 -7.90
C GLU A 119 -6.50 0.37 -6.72
N VAL A 120 -6.53 -0.93 -6.99
CA VAL A 120 -6.49 -1.99 -5.98
C VAL A 120 -5.40 -2.97 -6.35
N LEU A 121 -4.51 -3.24 -5.39
CA LEU A 121 -3.40 -4.18 -5.50
C LEU A 121 -3.63 -5.30 -4.48
N ALA A 122 -3.57 -6.55 -4.92
CA ALA A 122 -3.53 -7.69 -4.01
C ALA A 122 -2.07 -7.99 -3.67
N LYS A 123 -1.78 -8.18 -2.38
CA LYS A 123 -0.47 -8.67 -1.97
C LYS A 123 -0.40 -10.18 -2.17
N HIS A 124 0.71 -10.65 -2.72
CA HIS A 124 1.09 -12.06 -2.57
C HIS A 124 1.26 -12.33 -1.08
N ASP A 125 0.81 -13.51 -0.63
CA ASP A 125 1.11 -13.97 0.74
C ASP A 125 2.62 -13.95 0.91
N GLU A 126 3.13 -13.13 1.83
CA GLU A 126 4.56 -13.06 2.17
C GLU A 126 5.07 -14.36 2.82
N ASN A 127 4.21 -15.36 2.95
CA ASN A 127 4.50 -16.72 3.39
C ASN A 127 4.88 -17.67 2.23
N TYR A 128 5.39 -17.16 1.10
CA TYR A 128 6.09 -18.03 0.17
C TYR A 128 7.44 -18.41 0.78
N LEU A 129 7.41 -19.38 1.66
CA LEU A 129 8.60 -20.16 2.00
C LEU A 129 8.95 -21.00 0.77
N PRO A 130 10.13 -20.81 0.17
CA PRO A 130 10.60 -21.71 -0.88
C PRO A 130 10.42 -23.16 -0.43
N PRO A 131 10.06 -24.08 -1.32
CA PRO A 131 9.86 -25.51 -0.96
C PRO A 131 10.99 -26.08 -0.12
N GLU A 132 12.22 -25.69 -0.41
CA GLU A 132 13.43 -26.12 0.31
C GLU A 132 13.43 -25.67 1.79
N VAL A 133 12.94 -24.46 2.09
CA VAL A 133 12.85 -23.94 3.47
C VAL A 133 11.68 -24.59 4.22
N HIS A 134 10.58 -24.87 3.52
CA HIS A 134 9.43 -25.56 4.08
C HIS A 134 9.79 -27.01 4.47
N ASP A 135 10.56 -27.71 3.64
CA ASP A 135 11.01 -29.07 3.92
C ASP A 135 12.07 -29.11 5.04
N ALA A 136 12.96 -28.12 5.10
CA ALA A 136 13.93 -27.99 6.19
C ALA A 136 13.23 -27.74 7.54
N LEU A 137 12.20 -26.90 7.58
CA LEU A 137 11.41 -26.66 8.80
C LEU A 137 10.62 -27.88 9.24
N LYS A 138 10.04 -28.65 8.31
CA LYS A 138 9.37 -29.92 8.63
C LYS A 138 10.33 -30.94 9.21
N GLN A 139 11.54 -31.06 8.65
CA GLN A 139 12.58 -31.98 9.14
C GLN A 139 13.06 -31.57 10.55
N ALA A 140 13.27 -30.26 10.79
CA ALA A 140 13.65 -29.75 12.11
C ALA A 140 12.55 -30.01 13.16
N GLN A 141 11.28 -29.83 12.82
CA GLN A 141 10.15 -30.12 13.71
C GLN A 141 10.02 -31.63 13.98
N ALA A 142 10.23 -32.48 12.99
CA ALA A 142 10.20 -33.94 13.16
C ALA A 142 11.33 -34.43 14.07
N GLN A 143 12.53 -33.82 13.99
CA GLN A 143 13.65 -34.15 14.88
C GLN A 143 13.41 -33.66 16.31
N ALA A 144 12.76 -32.51 16.50
CA ALA A 144 12.43 -31.98 17.82
C ALA A 144 11.31 -32.77 18.54
N GLN A 145 10.52 -33.55 17.79
CA GLN A 145 9.43 -34.40 18.32
C GLN A 145 9.83 -35.87 18.45
N ALA A 146 11.06 -36.27 18.08
CA ALA A 146 11.55 -37.64 18.33
C ALA A 146 11.74 -37.81 19.85
N PRO A 147 11.02 -38.77 20.51
CA PRO A 147 11.22 -39.00 21.94
C PRO A 147 12.62 -39.55 22.15
N ASP A 148 13.35 -39.00 23.12
CA ASP A 148 14.62 -39.49 23.62
C ASP A 148 14.49 -41.00 23.89
N ALA A 149 15.18 -41.83 23.13
CA ALA A 149 15.28 -43.24 23.43
C ALA A 149 15.99 -43.40 24.77
N PRO A 150 15.44 -44.20 25.71
CA PRO A 150 16.07 -44.37 27.02
C PRO A 150 17.42 -45.07 26.85
N THR A 151 18.49 -44.38 27.29
CA THR A 151 19.82 -44.94 27.42
C THR A 151 19.74 -46.03 28.50
N THR A 152 19.60 -47.27 28.04
CA THR A 152 19.72 -48.45 28.92
C THR A 152 21.15 -48.55 29.41
N GLY A 153 21.34 -48.16 30.67
CA GLY A 153 22.57 -48.40 31.39
C GLY A 153 22.81 -49.90 31.49
N ALA A 154 23.96 -50.35 30.96
CA ALA A 154 24.52 -51.67 31.26
C ALA A 154 25.57 -51.48 32.35
N THR A 155 25.19 -51.87 33.55
CA THR A 155 26.08 -52.14 34.71
C THR A 155 26.83 -53.44 34.39
N ARG A 156 28.17 -53.37 34.37
CA ARG A 156 29.03 -54.41 34.98
C ARG A 156 30.48 -53.93 35.07
#